data_e93db6e5397023ed1d2ed66bdb8771c2
#
_entry.id   e93db6e5397023ed1d2ed66bdb8771c2
#
_cell.length_a   1.000
_cell.length_b   1.000
_cell.length_c   1.000
_cell.angle_alpha   90.00
_cell.angle_beta   90.00
_cell.angle_gamma   90.00
#
_symmetry.space_group_name_H-M   'P 1'
#
loop_
_entity.id
_entity.type
_entity.pdbx_description
1 polymer ?
#
loop_
_entity_poly.entity_id
_entity_poly.type
_entity_poly.pdbx_seq_one_letter_code
_entity_poly.pdbx_strand_id
1 'polypeptide(L)'
;RFLKFGEEPPEYETKSGGKKRRKSVIGIIHGPKDTSTGIVDIAMAGSLCKKGEFHSRLREYGMVLVDECHHSASDTLRSVLQEVPARYVYGVTATPFRGDGLEKINEMLLGPVRFQYSAKEKAAEQGIGHYVVPRFTRTVLPFCQEKIHVTQAYERLRENESRNELIAADVKRALENGRTPVRCPVWGNQSP
;
A
#
# COMPACT_ATOMS: atom_id res chain seq x y z
N ARG A 1 1.02 -15.10 -9.63
CA ARG A 1 1.76 -16.04 -10.51
C ARG A 1 3.09 -16.53 -9.91
N PHE A 2 3.63 -15.86 -8.88
CA PHE A 2 4.93 -16.20 -8.28
C PHE A 2 4.83 -17.14 -7.07
N LEU A 3 3.67 -17.22 -6.42
CA LEU A 3 3.45 -18.12 -5.30
C LEU A 3 2.74 -19.38 -5.81
N LYS A 4 3.35 -20.54 -5.56
CA LYS A 4 2.75 -21.86 -5.81
C LYS A 4 2.35 -22.43 -4.45
N PHE A 5 1.07 -22.56 -4.23
CA PHE A 5 0.53 -23.23 -3.07
C PHE A 5 0.30 -24.70 -3.43
N GLY A 6 0.79 -25.60 -2.60
CA GLY A 6 0.53 -27.04 -2.76
C GLY A 6 -0.89 -27.45 -2.39
N GLU A 7 -1.71 -26.51 -1.95
CA GLU A 7 -3.06 -26.73 -1.46
C GLU A 7 -4.11 -26.43 -2.53
N GLU A 8 -5.17 -27.21 -2.53
CA GLU A 8 -6.33 -26.95 -3.38
C GLU A 8 -7.23 -25.85 -2.77
N PRO A 9 -7.92 -25.04 -3.61
CA PRO A 9 -8.85 -24.06 -3.12
C PRO A 9 -9.98 -24.71 -2.31
N PRO A 10 -10.33 -24.15 -1.13
CA PRO A 10 -11.32 -24.74 -0.24
C PRO A 10 -12.74 -24.68 -0.84
N GLU A 11 -13.58 -25.61 -0.42
CA GLU A 11 -15.00 -25.61 -0.73
C GLU A 11 -15.76 -24.69 0.22
N TYR A 12 -16.84 -24.10 -0.26
CA TYR A 12 -17.76 -23.33 0.55
C TYR A 12 -19.21 -23.65 0.21
N GLU A 13 -20.09 -23.49 1.18
CA GLU A 13 -21.53 -23.66 0.98
C GLU A 13 -22.15 -22.40 0.37
N THR A 14 -22.98 -22.58 -0.64
CA THR A 14 -23.77 -21.51 -1.22
C THR A 14 -25.05 -21.29 -0.42
N LYS A 15 -25.64 -20.10 -0.50
CA LYS A 15 -26.94 -19.78 0.12
C LYS A 15 -28.07 -20.75 -0.27
N SER A 16 -27.93 -21.46 -1.37
CA SER A 16 -28.85 -22.49 -1.87
C SER A 16 -28.53 -23.91 -1.39
N GLY A 17 -27.58 -24.09 -0.46
CA GLY A 17 -27.21 -25.40 0.10
C GLY A 17 -26.26 -26.23 -0.76
N GLY A 18 -25.83 -25.74 -1.91
CA GLY A 18 -24.86 -26.43 -2.77
C GLY A 18 -23.42 -26.14 -2.37
N LYS A 19 -22.52 -27.13 -2.51
CA LYS A 19 -21.08 -26.92 -2.33
C LYS A 19 -20.44 -26.42 -3.62
N LYS A 20 -19.60 -25.40 -3.50
CA LYS A 20 -18.78 -24.88 -4.61
C LYS A 20 -17.34 -24.72 -4.14
N ARG A 21 -16.39 -24.97 -5.04
CA ARG A 21 -14.95 -24.75 -4.76
C ARG A 21 -14.58 -23.31 -5.09
N ARG A 22 -13.75 -22.71 -4.26
CA ARG A 22 -13.19 -21.40 -4.53
C ARG A 22 -12.27 -21.46 -5.76
N LYS A 23 -12.15 -20.35 -6.48
CA LYS A 23 -11.26 -20.24 -7.66
C LYS A 23 -9.79 -20.08 -7.30
N SER A 24 -9.49 -19.76 -6.06
CA SER A 24 -8.15 -19.45 -5.57
C SER A 24 -8.03 -19.82 -4.09
N VAL A 25 -6.82 -20.17 -3.68
CA VAL A 25 -6.44 -20.30 -2.26
C VAL A 25 -6.27 -18.94 -1.58
N ILE A 26 -6.20 -17.86 -2.38
CA ILE A 26 -6.08 -16.48 -1.87
C ILE A 26 -7.48 -15.90 -1.71
N GLY A 27 -7.83 -15.54 -0.48
CA GLY A 27 -9.05 -14.83 -0.16
C GLY A 27 -8.84 -13.32 0.01
N ILE A 28 -9.94 -12.58 0.16
CA ILE A 28 -9.94 -11.13 0.35
C ILE A 28 -10.96 -10.77 1.43
N ILE A 29 -10.52 -9.95 2.39
CA ILE A 29 -11.38 -9.33 3.42
C ILE A 29 -11.30 -7.81 3.23
N HIS A 30 -12.33 -7.23 2.58
CA HIS A 30 -12.37 -5.80 2.28
C HIS A 30 -13.80 -5.27 2.36
N GLY A 31 -14.07 -4.36 3.29
CA GLY A 31 -15.40 -3.79 3.52
C GLY A 31 -16.46 -4.87 3.79
N PRO A 32 -17.53 -4.95 2.97
CA PRO A 32 -18.56 -5.98 3.08
C PRO A 32 -18.17 -7.30 2.40
N LYS A 33 -17.10 -7.30 1.61
CA LYS A 33 -16.65 -8.47 0.87
C LYS A 33 -15.73 -9.32 1.74
N ASP A 34 -16.18 -10.52 2.05
CA ASP A 34 -15.40 -11.56 2.70
C ASP A 34 -15.40 -12.83 1.85
N THR A 35 -14.23 -13.13 1.31
CA THR A 35 -13.97 -14.35 0.55
C THR A 35 -12.81 -15.13 1.17
N SER A 36 -12.58 -14.93 2.48
CA SER A 36 -11.47 -15.54 3.21
C SER A 36 -11.44 -17.07 3.04
N THR A 37 -10.26 -17.60 2.94
CA THR A 37 -10.01 -19.03 2.73
C THR A 37 -9.41 -19.70 3.96
N GLY A 38 -8.76 -18.93 4.83
CA GLY A 38 -8.00 -19.43 5.98
C GLY A 38 -6.61 -19.96 5.59
N ILE A 39 -6.25 -19.91 4.30
CA ILE A 39 -4.93 -20.36 3.79
C ILE A 39 -4.05 -19.15 3.61
N VAL A 40 -4.40 -18.28 2.67
CA VAL A 40 -3.77 -16.96 2.47
C VAL A 40 -4.86 -15.94 2.22
N ASP A 41 -4.96 -14.94 3.07
CA ASP A 41 -5.97 -13.91 2.92
C ASP A 41 -5.36 -12.53 2.92
N ILE A 42 -5.79 -11.70 1.97
CA ILE A 42 -5.42 -10.30 1.87
C ILE A 42 -6.52 -9.48 2.53
N ALA A 43 -6.17 -8.73 3.54
CA ALA A 43 -7.13 -7.99 4.34
C ALA A 43 -6.76 -6.52 4.50
N MET A 44 -7.78 -5.67 4.53
CA MET A 44 -7.62 -4.27 4.96
C MET A 44 -7.80 -4.20 6.48
N ALA A 45 -6.91 -3.50 7.18
CA ALA A 45 -6.96 -3.38 8.64
C ALA A 45 -8.33 -2.91 9.17
N GLY A 46 -8.94 -1.91 8.51
CA GLY A 46 -10.28 -1.44 8.86
C GLY A 46 -11.42 -2.44 8.61
N SER A 47 -11.15 -3.54 7.89
CA SER A 47 -12.11 -4.64 7.72
C SER A 47 -11.95 -5.73 8.77
N LEU A 48 -10.77 -5.79 9.38
CA LEU A 48 -10.46 -6.75 10.46
C LEU A 48 -10.91 -6.26 11.84
N CYS A 49 -11.09 -4.95 12.02
CA CYS A 49 -11.59 -4.35 13.23
C CYS A 49 -12.69 -3.33 12.91
N LYS A 50 -13.91 -3.58 13.30
CA LYS A 50 -15.05 -2.67 13.12
C LYS A 50 -15.70 -2.39 14.46
N LYS A 51 -15.74 -1.13 14.88
CA LYS A 51 -16.38 -0.70 16.14
C LYS A 51 -15.90 -1.49 17.37
N GLY A 52 -14.63 -1.90 17.40
CA GLY A 52 -14.05 -2.69 18.49
C GLY A 52 -14.29 -4.20 18.39
N GLU A 53 -15.02 -4.67 17.39
CA GLU A 53 -15.18 -6.10 17.11
C GLU A 53 -14.17 -6.56 16.07
N PHE A 54 -13.50 -7.67 16.38
CA PHE A 54 -12.48 -8.25 15.51
C PHE A 54 -13.05 -9.36 14.63
N HIS A 55 -12.55 -9.44 13.41
CA HIS A 55 -12.93 -10.50 12.49
C HIS A 55 -12.55 -11.87 13.04
N SER A 56 -13.49 -12.83 13.01
CA SER A 56 -13.34 -14.15 13.66
C SER A 56 -12.09 -14.91 13.22
N ARG A 57 -11.73 -14.84 11.94
CA ARG A 57 -10.55 -15.50 11.40
C ARG A 57 -9.21 -14.90 11.83
N LEU A 58 -9.22 -13.73 12.46
CA LEU A 58 -7.98 -13.09 12.89
C LEU A 58 -7.12 -13.99 13.78
N ARG A 59 -7.75 -14.88 14.52
CA ARG A 59 -7.11 -15.83 15.46
C ARG A 59 -6.64 -17.13 14.80
N GLU A 60 -6.95 -17.36 13.52
CA GLU A 60 -6.62 -18.59 12.83
C GLU A 60 -5.23 -18.55 12.16
N TYR A 61 -4.64 -17.37 12.01
CA TYR A 61 -3.40 -17.21 11.26
C TYR A 61 -2.16 -17.37 12.13
N GLY A 62 -1.24 -18.23 11.70
CA GLY A 62 0.07 -18.42 12.34
C GLY A 62 1.10 -17.39 11.90
N MET A 63 0.86 -16.70 10.78
CA MET A 63 1.74 -15.67 10.22
C MET A 63 0.94 -14.47 9.72
N VAL A 64 1.46 -13.28 9.98
CA VAL A 64 0.94 -12.01 9.46
C VAL A 64 2.06 -11.23 8.79
N LEU A 65 1.80 -10.75 7.58
CA LEU A 65 2.66 -9.83 6.85
C LEU A 65 1.95 -8.48 6.72
N VAL A 66 2.57 -7.44 7.22
CA VAL A 66 2.04 -6.07 7.18
C VAL A 66 2.77 -5.29 6.10
N ASP A 67 2.08 -4.96 5.03
CA ASP A 67 2.59 -4.06 4.00
C ASP A 67 2.44 -2.60 4.44
N GLU A 68 3.37 -1.74 3.99
CA GLU A 68 3.47 -0.33 4.42
C GLU A 68 3.44 -0.19 5.95
N CYS A 69 4.21 -1.03 6.63
CA CYS A 69 4.18 -1.17 8.09
C CYS A 69 4.55 0.11 8.85
N HIS A 70 5.06 1.13 8.19
CA HIS A 70 5.25 2.45 8.79
C HIS A 70 3.93 3.09 9.26
N HIS A 71 2.78 2.58 8.81
CA HIS A 71 1.45 2.97 9.31
C HIS A 71 0.97 2.16 10.52
N SER A 72 1.78 1.22 11.07
CA SER A 72 1.38 0.36 12.20
C SER A 72 1.06 1.13 13.48
N ALA A 73 1.54 2.36 13.60
CA ALA A 73 1.19 3.25 14.71
C ALA A 73 -0.26 3.78 14.65
N SER A 74 -0.99 3.58 13.53
CA SER A 74 -2.41 3.94 13.46
C SER A 74 -3.24 3.08 14.41
N ASP A 75 -4.25 3.67 15.05
CA ASP A 75 -5.04 3.00 16.10
C ASP A 75 -5.66 1.68 15.63
N THR A 76 -6.21 1.67 14.42
CA THR A 76 -6.86 0.47 13.88
C THR A 76 -5.87 -0.67 13.64
N LEU A 77 -4.75 -0.39 12.98
CA LEU A 77 -3.76 -1.43 12.67
C LEU A 77 -3.06 -1.91 13.94
N ARG A 78 -2.76 -0.99 14.85
CA ARG A 78 -2.22 -1.33 16.17
C ARG A 78 -3.14 -2.28 16.93
N SER A 79 -4.44 -1.98 17.02
CA SER A 79 -5.41 -2.83 17.70
C SER A 79 -5.50 -4.22 17.08
N VAL A 80 -5.50 -4.30 15.73
CA VAL A 80 -5.48 -5.58 15.01
C VAL A 80 -4.22 -6.38 15.34
N LEU A 81 -3.04 -5.76 15.33
CA LEU A 81 -1.77 -6.45 15.61
C LEU A 81 -1.65 -6.91 17.06
N GLN A 82 -2.24 -6.19 18.01
CA GLN A 82 -2.28 -6.60 19.40
C GLN A 82 -3.22 -7.79 19.67
N GLU A 83 -4.27 -7.95 18.86
CA GLU A 83 -5.23 -9.04 19.00
C GLU A 83 -4.80 -10.34 18.27
N VAL A 84 -3.91 -10.22 17.29
CA VAL A 84 -3.44 -11.37 16.50
C VAL A 84 -2.52 -12.27 17.33
N PRO A 85 -2.87 -13.56 17.56
CA PRO A 85 -1.99 -14.50 18.26
C PRO A 85 -0.97 -15.16 17.34
N ALA A 86 -0.66 -14.55 16.19
CA ALA A 86 0.25 -15.13 15.22
C ALA A 86 1.67 -15.28 15.79
N ARG A 87 2.27 -16.44 15.55
CA ARG A 87 3.67 -16.71 15.94
C ARG A 87 4.67 -15.86 15.19
N TYR A 88 4.35 -15.50 13.95
CA TYR A 88 5.22 -14.74 13.08
C TYR A 88 4.51 -13.48 12.61
N VAL A 89 5.06 -12.33 12.95
CA VAL A 89 4.56 -11.03 12.48
C VAL A 89 5.71 -10.28 11.83
N TYR A 90 5.56 -9.96 10.55
CA TYR A 90 6.57 -9.26 9.77
C TYR A 90 5.98 -7.97 9.19
N GLY A 91 6.78 -6.91 9.21
CA GLY A 91 6.47 -5.68 8.52
C GLY A 91 7.40 -5.46 7.32
N VAL A 92 6.86 -4.96 6.23
CA VAL A 92 7.62 -4.48 5.08
C VAL A 92 7.25 -3.04 4.78
N THR A 93 8.23 -2.22 4.43
CA THR A 93 8.02 -0.82 4.04
C THR A 93 9.19 -0.30 3.23
N ALA A 94 8.91 0.57 2.28
CA ALA A 94 9.94 1.32 1.56
C ALA A 94 10.45 2.54 2.36
N THR A 95 9.70 2.98 3.36
CA THR A 95 9.96 4.21 4.14
C THR A 95 9.93 3.91 5.64
N PRO A 96 10.98 3.27 6.20
CA PRO A 96 10.99 2.86 7.61
C PRO A 96 11.00 4.04 8.58
N PHE A 97 11.54 5.18 8.15
CA PHE A 97 11.66 6.38 8.99
C PHE A 97 10.44 7.29 8.83
N ARG A 98 9.91 7.74 9.94
CA ARG A 98 8.80 8.70 10.04
C ARG A 98 9.32 9.97 10.69
N GLY A 99 8.91 11.13 10.17
CA GLY A 99 9.27 12.41 10.76
C GLY A 99 8.51 12.77 12.06
N ASP A 100 7.57 11.91 12.48
CA ASP A 100 6.72 12.10 13.66
C ASP A 100 7.21 11.36 14.92
N GLY A 101 8.30 10.61 14.81
CA GLY A 101 8.92 9.89 15.96
C GLY A 101 8.15 8.64 16.40
N LEU A 102 7.20 8.17 15.60
CA LEU A 102 6.41 6.97 15.91
C LEU A 102 7.09 5.66 15.50
N GLU A 103 8.35 5.69 15.07
CA GLU A 103 9.14 4.51 14.70
C GLU A 103 9.22 3.50 15.84
N LYS A 104 9.35 3.99 17.08
CA LYS A 104 9.40 3.14 18.28
C LYS A 104 8.15 2.28 18.45
N ILE A 105 6.97 2.79 18.07
CA ILE A 105 5.72 2.03 18.12
C ILE A 105 5.77 0.89 17.11
N ASN A 106 6.28 1.15 15.89
CA ASN A 106 6.44 0.10 14.88
C ASN A 106 7.40 -0.98 15.36
N GLU A 107 8.53 -0.61 15.99
CA GLU A 107 9.48 -1.57 16.56
C GLU A 107 8.88 -2.38 17.72
N MET A 108 8.02 -1.78 18.54
CA MET A 108 7.33 -2.49 19.62
C MET A 108 6.31 -3.51 19.11
N LEU A 109 5.66 -3.22 17.98
CA LEU A 109 4.63 -4.08 17.39
C LEU A 109 5.19 -5.17 16.47
N LEU A 110 6.26 -4.88 15.75
CA LEU A 110 6.79 -5.70 14.66
C LEU A 110 8.22 -6.20 14.91
N GLY A 111 8.86 -5.67 15.97
CA GLY A 111 10.26 -5.92 16.24
C GLY A 111 11.21 -5.02 15.44
N PRO A 112 12.52 -5.14 15.70
CA PRO A 112 13.53 -4.31 15.06
C PRO A 112 13.69 -4.63 13.58
N VAL A 113 14.23 -3.69 12.82
CA VAL A 113 14.58 -3.88 11.40
C VAL A 113 15.58 -5.04 11.28
N ARG A 114 15.18 -6.10 10.57
CA ARG A 114 16.00 -7.31 10.36
C ARG A 114 16.76 -7.29 9.04
N PHE A 115 16.21 -6.64 8.04
CA PHE A 115 16.80 -6.55 6.71
C PHE A 115 16.48 -5.19 6.11
N GLN A 116 17.48 -4.58 5.50
CA GLN A 116 17.32 -3.33 4.75
C GLN A 116 18.05 -3.47 3.42
N TYR A 117 17.36 -3.07 2.36
CA TYR A 117 17.88 -3.07 1.01
C TYR A 117 17.59 -1.73 0.35
N SER A 118 18.59 -0.95 0.11
CA SER A 118 18.42 0.40 -0.41
C SER A 118 18.22 0.40 -1.93
N ALA A 119 17.48 1.41 -2.43
CA ALA A 119 17.34 1.63 -3.86
C ALA A 119 18.70 1.84 -4.56
N LYS A 120 19.69 2.38 -3.83
CA LYS A 120 21.06 2.59 -4.34
C LYS A 120 21.80 1.26 -4.54
N GLU A 121 21.69 0.33 -3.60
CA GLU A 121 22.26 -1.02 -3.72
C GLU A 121 21.64 -1.76 -4.88
N LYS A 122 20.31 -1.73 -4.99
CA LYS A 122 19.57 -2.34 -6.09
C LYS A 122 19.98 -1.77 -7.46
N ALA A 123 20.13 -0.46 -7.55
CA ALA A 123 20.57 0.20 -8.78
C ALA A 123 22.00 -0.19 -9.16
N ALA A 124 22.89 -0.28 -8.18
CA ALA A 124 24.27 -0.72 -8.40
C ALA A 124 24.34 -2.17 -8.92
N GLU A 125 23.56 -3.09 -8.34
CA GLU A 125 23.47 -4.48 -8.80
C GLU A 125 22.89 -4.62 -10.20
N GLN A 126 21.93 -3.78 -10.56
CA GLN A 126 21.28 -3.79 -11.88
C GLN A 126 22.03 -2.99 -12.94
N GLY A 127 23.10 -2.26 -12.57
CA GLY A 127 23.82 -1.37 -13.48
C GLY A 127 22.98 -0.19 -13.96
N ILE A 128 21.94 0.20 -13.21
CA ILE A 128 21.01 1.27 -13.59
C ILE A 128 21.47 2.59 -12.98
N GLY A 129 21.77 3.57 -13.82
CA GLY A 129 22.01 4.95 -13.40
C GLY A 129 20.70 5.67 -13.07
N HIS A 130 20.61 6.25 -11.89
CA HIS A 130 19.48 7.08 -11.49
C HIS A 130 19.82 8.56 -11.66
N TYR A 131 19.01 9.26 -12.41
CA TYR A 131 19.16 10.70 -12.64
C TYR A 131 17.91 11.43 -12.15
N VAL A 132 18.10 12.46 -11.35
CA VAL A 132 17.04 13.36 -10.94
C VAL A 132 17.14 14.64 -11.78
N VAL A 133 16.12 14.90 -12.57
CA VAL A 133 16.04 16.10 -13.40
C VAL A 133 14.95 17.00 -12.81
N PRO A 134 15.30 18.04 -12.03
CA PRO A 134 14.33 18.96 -11.49
C PRO A 134 13.68 19.77 -12.62
N ARG A 135 12.36 19.88 -12.57
CA ARG A 135 11.56 20.70 -13.49
C ARG A 135 10.78 21.72 -12.68
N PHE A 136 11.03 22.99 -12.95
CA PHE A 136 10.35 24.07 -12.28
C PHE A 136 9.06 24.40 -13.03
N THR A 137 7.94 24.26 -12.35
CA THR A 137 6.65 24.71 -12.87
C THR A 137 6.40 26.14 -12.39
N ARG A 138 5.81 27.01 -13.23
CA ARG A 138 5.42 28.36 -12.84
C ARG A 138 4.12 28.40 -12.01
N THR A 139 3.87 27.34 -11.25
CA THR A 139 2.70 27.25 -10.41
C THR A 139 2.88 28.15 -9.19
N VAL A 140 2.15 29.22 -9.13
CA VAL A 140 2.10 30.12 -7.96
C VAL A 140 0.91 29.71 -7.11
N LEU A 141 1.17 29.25 -5.90
CA LEU A 141 0.12 29.15 -4.90
C LEU A 141 -0.08 30.56 -4.32
N PRO A 142 -1.33 31.08 -4.27
CA PRO A 142 -1.57 32.39 -3.69
C PRO A 142 -1.06 32.39 -2.25
N PHE A 143 -0.34 33.47 -1.90
CA PHE A 143 0.15 33.69 -0.55
C PHE A 143 -1.07 34.03 0.30
N CYS A 144 -1.74 33.02 0.82
CA CYS A 144 -2.81 33.17 1.77
C CYS A 144 -2.20 33.14 3.17
N GLN A 145 -2.56 34.08 4.02
CA GLN A 145 -2.21 34.05 5.45
C GLN A 145 -2.81 32.85 6.18
N GLU A 146 -3.79 32.19 5.58
CA GLU A 146 -4.42 30.98 6.09
C GLU A 146 -3.75 29.73 5.49
N LYS A 147 -3.57 28.71 6.31
CA LYS A 147 -3.06 27.41 5.89
C LYS A 147 -4.01 26.78 4.86
N ILE A 148 -3.58 26.69 3.62
CA ILE A 148 -4.33 26.01 2.57
C ILE A 148 -4.42 24.52 2.93
N HIS A 149 -5.64 23.98 2.94
CA HIS A 149 -5.83 22.54 3.13
C HIS A 149 -5.20 21.76 1.96
N VAL A 150 -4.54 20.64 2.27
CA VAL A 150 -3.80 19.81 1.29
C VAL A 150 -4.64 19.46 0.07
N THR A 151 -5.94 19.15 0.27
CA THR A 151 -6.88 18.84 -0.81
C THR A 151 -7.01 20.00 -1.81
N GLN A 152 -7.14 21.24 -1.32
CA GLN A 152 -7.25 22.41 -2.18
C GLN A 152 -5.94 22.68 -2.96
N ALA A 153 -4.79 22.41 -2.32
CA ALA A 153 -3.51 22.52 -3.01
C ALA A 153 -3.41 21.50 -4.16
N TYR A 154 -3.87 20.28 -3.94
CA TYR A 154 -3.89 19.24 -4.99
C TYR A 154 -4.87 19.58 -6.12
N GLU A 155 -6.05 20.12 -5.84
CA GLU A 155 -7.00 20.56 -6.87
C GLU A 155 -6.39 21.63 -7.76
N ARG A 156 -5.77 22.66 -7.18
CA ARG A 156 -5.09 23.70 -7.95
C ARG A 156 -3.93 23.18 -8.79
N LEU A 157 -3.15 22.23 -8.28
CA LEU A 157 -2.09 21.59 -9.05
C LEU A 157 -2.66 20.75 -10.20
N ARG A 158 -3.80 20.10 -10.01
CA ARG A 158 -4.46 19.31 -11.05
C ARG A 158 -4.99 20.19 -12.18
N GLU A 159 -5.52 21.37 -11.86
CA GLU A 159 -6.13 22.29 -12.81
C GLU A 159 -5.11 23.21 -13.50
N ASN A 160 -3.84 23.16 -13.11
CA ASN A 160 -2.82 24.00 -13.71
C ASN A 160 -2.40 23.47 -15.10
N GLU A 161 -2.96 24.07 -16.16
CA GLU A 161 -2.74 23.68 -17.54
C GLU A 161 -1.26 23.74 -17.93
N SER A 162 -0.57 24.82 -17.62
CA SER A 162 0.84 24.99 -18.00
C SER A 162 1.76 23.95 -17.36
N ARG A 163 1.47 23.55 -16.12
CA ARG A 163 2.14 22.44 -15.45
C ARG A 163 1.85 21.12 -16.15
N ASN A 164 0.61 20.88 -16.50
CA ASN A 164 0.16 19.63 -17.12
C ASN A 164 0.74 19.49 -18.55
N GLU A 165 0.79 20.56 -19.31
CA GLU A 165 1.47 20.61 -20.62
C GLU A 165 2.96 20.33 -20.51
N LEU A 166 3.65 20.91 -19.52
CA LEU A 166 5.06 20.64 -19.26
C LEU A 166 5.31 19.15 -18.97
N ILE A 167 4.45 18.53 -18.12
CA ILE A 167 4.53 17.10 -17.81
C ILE A 167 4.30 16.27 -19.07
N ALA A 168 3.27 16.59 -19.84
CA ALA A 168 2.94 15.87 -21.07
C ALA A 168 4.09 15.95 -22.09
N ALA A 169 4.69 17.13 -22.26
CA ALA A 169 5.84 17.34 -23.15
C ALA A 169 7.08 16.54 -22.69
N ASP A 170 7.34 16.49 -21.39
CA ASP A 170 8.48 15.72 -20.86
C ASP A 170 8.27 14.21 -21.01
N VAL A 171 7.04 13.71 -20.80
CA VAL A 171 6.69 12.30 -21.04
C VAL A 171 6.86 11.96 -22.51
N LYS A 172 6.35 12.80 -23.43
CA LYS A 172 6.49 12.60 -24.88
C LYS A 172 7.95 12.53 -25.27
N ARG A 173 8.78 13.48 -24.84
CA ARG A 173 10.21 13.50 -25.09
C ARG A 173 10.92 12.26 -24.54
N ALA A 174 10.52 11.78 -23.35
CA ALA A 174 11.09 10.57 -22.77
C ALA A 174 10.79 9.33 -23.64
N LEU A 175 9.56 9.22 -24.16
CA LEU A 175 9.17 8.14 -25.06
C LEU A 175 9.90 8.21 -26.41
N GLU A 176 10.02 9.39 -27.01
CA GLU A 176 10.77 9.62 -28.23
C GLU A 176 12.26 9.24 -28.10
N ASN A 177 12.82 9.40 -26.90
CA ASN A 177 14.18 8.97 -26.57
C ASN A 177 14.30 7.49 -26.15
N GLY A 178 13.26 6.68 -26.38
CA GLY A 178 13.25 5.24 -26.09
C GLY A 178 13.25 4.88 -24.60
N ARG A 179 12.92 5.82 -23.72
CA ARG A 179 12.82 5.56 -22.28
C ARG A 179 11.49 4.91 -21.95
N THR A 180 11.50 3.63 -21.63
CA THR A 180 10.33 2.85 -21.23
C THR A 180 10.65 2.00 -20.00
N PRO A 181 9.70 1.78 -19.06
CA PRO A 181 8.39 2.37 -18.97
C PRO A 181 8.42 3.79 -18.40
N VAL A 182 7.62 4.70 -18.97
CA VAL A 182 7.39 6.01 -18.37
C VAL A 182 6.24 5.87 -17.37
N ARG A 183 6.56 5.95 -16.08
CA ARG A 183 5.53 5.96 -15.01
C ARG A 183 5.28 7.41 -14.62
N CYS A 184 4.21 7.98 -15.12
CA CYS A 184 3.69 9.25 -14.64
C CYS A 184 2.64 8.97 -13.56
N PRO A 185 2.85 9.33 -12.31
CA PRO A 185 1.79 9.31 -11.32
C PRO A 185 0.83 10.44 -11.66
N VAL A 186 -0.09 10.18 -12.57
CA VAL A 186 -1.25 11.03 -12.76
C VAL A 186 -2.15 10.76 -11.58
N TRP A 187 -2.30 11.74 -10.72
CA TRP A 187 -3.35 11.75 -9.71
C TRP A 187 -4.69 11.96 -10.44
N GLY A 188 -5.11 10.93 -11.16
CA GLY A 188 -6.42 10.88 -11.77
C GLY A 188 -7.41 10.34 -10.77
N ASN A 189 -8.62 10.90 -10.78
CA ASN A 189 -9.79 10.47 -10.06
C ASN A 189 -9.80 8.96 -9.84
N GLN A 190 -9.48 8.52 -8.64
CA GLN A 190 -10.15 7.35 -8.11
C GLN A 190 -11.50 7.87 -7.61
N SER A 191 -12.51 7.77 -8.45
CA SER A 191 -13.89 7.85 -8.01
C SER A 191 -14.12 6.75 -6.97
N PRO A 192 -14.94 7.04 -5.95
CA PRO A 192 -15.16 6.19 -4.79
C PRO A 192 -15.71 4.81 -5.13
#